data_00101ffc5a84931c72c7b64ecd79af1f
#
_entry.id   00101ffc5a84931c72c7b64ecd79af1f
#
_cell.length_a   1.000
_cell.length_b   1.000
_cell.length_c   1.000
_cell.angle_alpha   90.00
_cell.angle_beta   90.00
_cell.angle_gamma   90.00
#
_symmetry.space_group_name_H-M   'P 1'
#
loop_
_entity.id
_entity.type
_entity.pdbx_description
1 polymer ?
#
loop_
_entity_poly.entity_id
_entity_poly.type
_entity_poly.pdbx_seq_one_letter_code
_entity_poly.pdbx_strand_id
1 'polypeptide(L)'
;MKTTTEMQLVPIAKLVPYVNNARTHSPEQITKLRSSLREFGFINPVIIDRDFNVIAGHGRILAAKEEGITEVPCVFADYLSEAQKKAYIIADNRMAMDAGWDEELLRVEIESLQGMDFDPLLTGFDEKELADLFADDSGSEARDDDFDLTAALEKASFVERGDVWTVGRHRLVCGDATSAEDVAKLMEGRKANLIVTDPPYGVSFKSSSGLTIQNDSMKDEEFYNFLLSAFKCMAEHLEKGGAAYVFHADTEGLNFRKAFIDAGFHLAGVCIWVKNSLVLGRSDYQWQHEPILYGFLQNGKHPWYSDRKQTTIWNYDKPKRNANHPTSKPLDLLGYPIGNSTQENAVVIDTFGGSGSTMMACEQMNRVCCMMELDEKYASVILRRAVENGIPPEDIFVERNGEQIPYSVLVKEVET
;
A
#
# COMPACT_ATOMS: atom_id res chain seq x y z
N MET A 1 -15.71 -34.74 26.45
CA MET A 1 -15.32 -33.33 26.63
C MET A 1 -15.75 -32.95 28.05
N LYS A 2 -14.83 -32.45 28.89
CA LYS A 2 -15.20 -32.02 30.27
C LYS A 2 -15.63 -30.55 30.15
N THR A 3 -16.82 -30.23 30.65
CA THR A 3 -17.36 -28.87 30.64
C THR A 3 -17.65 -28.45 32.10
N THR A 4 -17.32 -27.21 32.41
CA THR A 4 -17.72 -26.53 33.66
C THR A 4 -19.13 -25.96 33.45
N THR A 5 -20.04 -26.23 34.38
CA THR A 5 -21.47 -25.90 34.21
C THR A 5 -22.03 -24.98 35.29
N GLU A 6 -21.25 -24.66 36.36
CA GLU A 6 -21.73 -23.81 37.43
C GLU A 6 -20.90 -22.54 37.57
N MET A 7 -21.57 -21.39 37.55
CA MET A 7 -21.02 -20.08 37.85
C MET A 7 -21.45 -19.69 39.27
N GLN A 8 -20.50 -19.26 40.11
CA GLN A 8 -20.75 -18.84 41.47
C GLN A 8 -20.17 -17.44 41.72
N LEU A 9 -20.85 -16.64 42.54
CA LEU A 9 -20.27 -15.38 43.04
C LEU A 9 -19.27 -15.70 44.16
N VAL A 10 -18.05 -15.20 44.01
CA VAL A 10 -16.97 -15.42 44.98
C VAL A 10 -16.44 -14.07 45.42
N PRO A 11 -16.31 -13.86 46.77
CA PRO A 11 -15.69 -12.68 47.30
C PRO A 11 -14.26 -12.48 46.73
N ILE A 12 -13.95 -11.29 46.24
CA ILE A 12 -12.63 -10.98 45.64
C ILE A 12 -11.52 -11.18 46.67
N ALA A 13 -11.81 -10.96 47.94
CA ALA A 13 -10.86 -11.17 49.04
C ALA A 13 -10.39 -12.62 49.22
N LYS A 14 -11.16 -13.62 48.71
CA LYS A 14 -10.78 -15.04 48.71
C LYS A 14 -9.94 -15.46 47.50
N LEU A 15 -9.89 -14.63 46.44
CA LEU A 15 -9.17 -14.96 45.22
C LEU A 15 -7.67 -14.80 45.42
N VAL A 16 -6.92 -15.83 45.02
CA VAL A 16 -5.45 -15.86 45.10
C VAL A 16 -4.91 -15.66 43.68
N PRO A 17 -4.31 -14.48 43.37
CA PRO A 17 -3.70 -14.24 42.09
C PRO A 17 -2.53 -15.19 41.86
N TYR A 18 -2.38 -15.66 40.60
CA TYR A 18 -1.23 -16.49 40.24
C TYR A 18 0.05 -15.66 40.24
N VAL A 19 0.98 -16.00 41.15
CA VAL A 19 2.22 -15.23 41.42
C VAL A 19 3.12 -15.11 40.19
N ASN A 20 3.16 -16.16 39.33
CA ASN A 20 4.00 -16.19 38.12
C ASN A 20 3.21 -15.80 36.85
N ASN A 21 2.20 -14.93 36.96
CA ASN A 21 1.48 -14.44 35.81
C ASN A 21 2.42 -13.54 34.98
N ALA A 22 2.79 -14.02 33.78
CA ALA A 22 3.69 -13.29 32.87
C ALA A 22 3.00 -12.09 32.16
N ARG A 23 1.66 -11.99 32.23
CA ARG A 23 0.92 -10.89 31.59
C ARG A 23 0.85 -9.69 32.53
N THR A 24 1.37 -8.57 32.07
CA THR A 24 1.23 -7.26 32.70
C THR A 24 -0.01 -6.53 32.21
N HIS A 25 -0.58 -5.69 33.05
CA HIS A 25 -1.74 -4.87 32.71
C HIS A 25 -1.37 -3.40 32.87
N SER A 26 -1.50 -2.60 31.81
CA SER A 26 -1.27 -1.16 31.89
C SER A 26 -2.44 -0.45 32.59
N PRO A 27 -2.22 0.73 33.18
CA PRO A 27 -3.29 1.55 33.75
C PRO A 27 -4.41 1.85 32.74
N GLU A 28 -4.06 2.09 31.49
CA GLU A 28 -4.99 2.34 30.40
C GLU A 28 -5.89 1.12 30.14
N GLN A 29 -5.30 -0.09 30.10
CA GLN A 29 -6.07 -1.33 29.95
C GLN A 29 -7.03 -1.54 31.12
N ILE A 30 -6.61 -1.27 32.35
CA ILE A 30 -7.49 -1.38 33.52
C ILE A 30 -8.64 -0.38 33.40
N THR A 31 -8.37 0.86 32.96
CA THR A 31 -9.41 1.87 32.71
C THR A 31 -10.44 1.40 31.66
N LYS A 32 -9.99 0.84 30.54
CA LYS A 32 -10.87 0.26 29.51
C LYS A 32 -11.73 -0.88 30.10
N LEU A 33 -11.15 -1.78 30.90
CA LEU A 33 -11.88 -2.86 31.58
C LEU A 33 -12.92 -2.34 32.60
N ARG A 34 -12.60 -1.26 33.33
CA ARG A 34 -13.53 -0.61 34.27
C ARG A 34 -14.74 -0.04 33.54
N SER A 35 -14.52 0.69 32.42
CA SER A 35 -15.60 1.22 31.61
C SER A 35 -16.51 0.11 31.09
N SER A 36 -15.93 -0.99 30.62
CA SER A 36 -16.67 -2.19 30.17
C SER A 36 -17.48 -2.83 31.31
N LEU A 37 -16.92 -2.91 32.53
CA LEU A 37 -17.65 -3.45 33.69
C LEU A 37 -18.83 -2.57 34.13
N ARG A 38 -18.70 -1.25 34.01
CA ARG A 38 -19.79 -0.30 34.32
C ARG A 38 -20.94 -0.41 33.33
N GLU A 39 -20.63 -0.54 32.04
CA GLU A 39 -21.63 -0.55 30.96
C GLU A 39 -22.29 -1.91 30.82
N PHE A 40 -21.49 -2.97 30.71
CA PHE A 40 -22.00 -4.31 30.39
C PHE A 40 -22.15 -5.23 31.61
N GLY A 41 -21.64 -4.80 32.77
CA GLY A 41 -21.55 -5.67 33.93
C GLY A 41 -20.44 -6.73 33.79
N PHE A 42 -20.43 -7.70 34.71
CA PHE A 42 -19.42 -8.76 34.73
C PHE A 42 -19.90 -9.98 33.92
N ILE A 43 -19.88 -9.86 32.57
CA ILE A 43 -20.41 -10.91 31.67
C ILE A 43 -19.45 -12.10 31.55
N ASN A 44 -18.14 -11.86 31.45
CA ASN A 44 -17.15 -12.91 31.23
C ASN A 44 -16.52 -13.34 32.57
N PRO A 45 -16.85 -14.54 33.14
CA PRO A 45 -16.45 -14.92 34.47
C PRO A 45 -14.94 -15.11 34.64
N VAL A 46 -14.47 -15.07 35.89
CA VAL A 46 -13.10 -15.44 36.27
C VAL A 46 -13.01 -16.98 36.36
N ILE A 47 -11.92 -17.55 35.83
CA ILE A 47 -11.67 -19.00 35.97
C ILE A 47 -10.75 -19.22 37.15
N ILE A 48 -11.19 -20.10 38.10
CA ILE A 48 -10.45 -20.40 39.32
C ILE A 48 -10.40 -21.92 39.54
N ASP A 49 -9.54 -22.33 40.47
CA ASP A 49 -9.57 -23.69 41.02
C ASP A 49 -10.25 -23.74 42.40
N ARG A 50 -10.30 -24.94 43.03
CA ARG A 50 -10.94 -25.19 44.36
C ARG A 50 -10.28 -24.37 45.48
N ASP A 51 -9.01 -24.07 45.35
CA ASP A 51 -8.26 -23.30 46.35
C ASP A 51 -8.34 -21.82 46.06
N PHE A 52 -9.27 -21.39 45.18
CA PHE A 52 -9.48 -20.01 44.73
C PHE A 52 -8.29 -19.38 43.97
N ASN A 53 -7.35 -20.21 43.48
CA ASN A 53 -6.27 -19.69 42.63
C ASN A 53 -6.82 -19.25 41.27
N VAL A 54 -6.46 -18.03 40.85
CA VAL A 54 -6.93 -17.46 39.60
C VAL A 54 -6.14 -18.04 38.41
N ILE A 55 -6.89 -18.68 37.50
CA ILE A 55 -6.34 -19.25 36.26
C ILE A 55 -6.47 -18.24 35.10
N ALA A 56 -7.63 -17.56 34.97
CA ALA A 56 -7.85 -16.53 33.95
C ALA A 56 -8.72 -15.39 34.48
N GLY A 57 -8.50 -14.16 34.00
CA GLY A 57 -9.29 -12.99 34.36
C GLY A 57 -8.61 -12.02 35.38
N HIS A 58 -7.30 -12.06 35.52
CA HIS A 58 -6.55 -11.20 36.45
C HIS A 58 -6.85 -9.71 36.24
N GLY A 59 -6.86 -9.22 34.98
CA GLY A 59 -7.17 -7.81 34.69
C GLY A 59 -8.58 -7.41 35.11
N ARG A 60 -9.58 -8.30 34.92
CA ARG A 60 -10.97 -8.06 35.35
C ARG A 60 -11.11 -7.98 36.86
N ILE A 61 -10.34 -8.77 37.61
CA ILE A 61 -10.30 -8.68 39.07
C ILE A 61 -9.71 -7.34 39.52
N LEU A 62 -8.65 -6.86 38.88
CA LEU A 62 -8.05 -5.55 39.16
C LEU A 62 -9.05 -4.42 38.91
N ALA A 63 -9.70 -4.43 37.75
CA ALA A 63 -10.73 -3.47 37.40
C ALA A 63 -11.92 -3.51 38.36
N ALA A 64 -12.39 -4.69 38.76
CA ALA A 64 -13.48 -4.86 39.71
C ALA A 64 -13.12 -4.33 41.11
N LYS A 65 -11.87 -4.51 41.57
CA LYS A 65 -11.39 -3.93 42.84
C LYS A 65 -11.43 -2.41 42.81
N GLU A 66 -10.99 -1.78 41.75
CA GLU A 66 -11.01 -0.34 41.56
C GLU A 66 -12.44 0.23 41.47
N GLU A 67 -13.39 -0.55 40.94
CA GLU A 67 -14.82 -0.21 40.94
C GLU A 67 -15.53 -0.49 42.26
N GLY A 68 -14.85 -1.02 43.26
CA GLY A 68 -15.45 -1.31 44.57
C GLY A 68 -16.36 -2.54 44.55
N ILE A 69 -16.29 -3.39 43.55
CA ILE A 69 -17.02 -4.63 43.46
C ILE A 69 -16.41 -5.60 44.46
N THR A 70 -17.23 -6.19 45.30
CA THR A 70 -16.80 -7.09 46.38
C THR A 70 -16.84 -8.57 46.03
N GLU A 71 -17.70 -8.96 45.10
CA GLU A 71 -17.87 -10.34 44.62
C GLU A 71 -17.88 -10.39 43.09
N VAL A 72 -17.28 -11.41 42.53
CA VAL A 72 -17.20 -11.58 41.06
C VAL A 72 -17.69 -12.99 40.67
N PRO A 73 -18.29 -13.11 39.46
CA PRO A 73 -18.68 -14.40 38.94
C PRO A 73 -17.46 -15.26 38.61
N CYS A 74 -17.41 -16.47 39.16
CA CYS A 74 -16.30 -17.39 38.94
C CYS A 74 -16.81 -18.73 38.41
N VAL A 75 -15.98 -19.36 37.61
CA VAL A 75 -16.16 -20.71 37.10
C VAL A 75 -15.00 -21.58 37.60
N PHE A 76 -15.33 -22.78 38.15
CA PHE A 76 -14.34 -23.71 38.69
C PHE A 76 -13.80 -24.65 37.61
N ALA A 77 -12.48 -24.66 37.41
CA ALA A 77 -11.78 -25.56 36.48
C ALA A 77 -11.01 -26.67 37.21
N ASP A 78 -11.70 -27.39 38.14
CA ASP A 78 -11.12 -28.37 39.04
C ASP A 78 -10.57 -29.61 38.36
N TYR A 79 -10.92 -29.84 37.10
CA TYR A 79 -10.50 -30.99 36.33
C TYR A 79 -9.13 -30.85 35.69
N LEU A 80 -8.49 -29.68 35.83
CA LEU A 80 -7.17 -29.40 35.27
C LEU A 80 -6.07 -29.83 36.26
N SER A 81 -5.09 -30.57 35.76
CA SER A 81 -3.85 -30.80 36.49
C SER A 81 -3.03 -29.53 36.62
N GLU A 82 -2.08 -29.48 37.56
CA GLU A 82 -1.17 -28.29 37.75
C GLU A 82 -0.43 -27.92 36.47
N ALA A 83 0.04 -28.89 35.69
CA ALA A 83 0.66 -28.65 34.42
C ALA A 83 -0.32 -28.01 33.38
N GLN A 84 -1.58 -28.51 33.36
CA GLN A 84 -2.59 -27.98 32.47
C GLN A 84 -3.04 -26.56 32.88
N LYS A 85 -3.14 -26.25 34.18
CA LYS A 85 -3.39 -24.86 34.63
C LYS A 85 -2.33 -23.88 34.13
N LYS A 86 -1.05 -24.23 34.34
CA LYS A 86 0.05 -23.38 33.86
C LYS A 86 0.05 -23.21 32.35
N ALA A 87 -0.15 -24.30 31.61
CA ALA A 87 -0.25 -24.25 30.16
C ALA A 87 -1.43 -23.41 29.68
N TYR A 88 -2.58 -23.53 30.33
CA TYR A 88 -3.79 -22.78 29.99
C TYR A 88 -3.62 -21.27 30.25
N ILE A 89 -3.00 -20.86 31.35
CA ILE A 89 -2.70 -19.44 31.65
C ILE A 89 -1.88 -18.81 30.50
N ILE A 90 -0.90 -19.54 29.98
CA ILE A 90 -0.09 -19.05 28.84
C ILE A 90 -0.90 -19.04 27.55
N ALA A 91 -1.62 -20.13 27.26
CA ALA A 91 -2.38 -20.30 26.02
C ALA A 91 -3.51 -19.27 25.88
N ASP A 92 -4.30 -19.05 26.96
CA ASP A 92 -5.39 -18.06 27.01
C ASP A 92 -4.89 -16.65 26.67
N ASN A 93 -3.75 -16.28 27.27
CA ASN A 93 -3.12 -15.00 26.99
C ASN A 93 -2.54 -14.91 25.56
N ARG A 94 -1.96 -15.98 25.03
CA ARG A 94 -1.34 -16.00 23.70
C ARG A 94 -2.37 -15.97 22.58
N MET A 95 -3.41 -16.81 22.67
CA MET A 95 -4.45 -16.90 21.65
C MET A 95 -5.20 -15.56 21.46
N ALA A 96 -5.41 -14.79 22.56
CA ALA A 96 -6.01 -13.46 22.47
C ALA A 96 -5.16 -12.46 21.68
N MET A 97 -3.84 -12.67 21.57
CA MET A 97 -2.93 -11.80 20.83
C MET A 97 -2.79 -12.19 19.35
N ASP A 98 -3.15 -13.41 18.99
CA ASP A 98 -3.05 -13.92 17.61
C ASP A 98 -4.29 -13.59 16.75
N ALA A 99 -5.38 -13.12 17.37
CA ALA A 99 -6.56 -12.66 16.66
C ALA A 99 -6.36 -11.24 16.11
N GLY A 100 -6.78 -11.03 14.87
CA GLY A 100 -6.88 -9.71 14.24
C GLY A 100 -8.34 -9.31 14.03
N TRP A 101 -8.53 -8.09 13.51
CA TRP A 101 -9.83 -7.56 13.12
C TRP A 101 -9.98 -7.61 11.61
N ASP A 102 -11.19 -7.89 11.13
CA ASP A 102 -11.62 -7.52 9.79
C ASP A 102 -12.07 -6.05 9.88
N GLU A 103 -11.20 -5.14 9.42
CA GLU A 103 -11.38 -3.71 9.62
C GLU A 103 -12.64 -3.17 8.92
N GLU A 104 -13.05 -3.75 7.78
CA GLU A 104 -14.27 -3.36 7.09
C GLU A 104 -15.52 -3.72 7.89
N LEU A 105 -15.57 -4.95 8.40
CA LEU A 105 -16.68 -5.37 9.25
C LEU A 105 -16.69 -4.59 10.56
N LEU A 106 -15.51 -4.35 11.15
CA LEU A 106 -15.39 -3.56 12.37
C LEU A 106 -15.90 -2.12 12.16
N ARG A 107 -15.58 -1.48 11.03
CA ARG A 107 -16.06 -0.14 10.68
C ARG A 107 -17.59 -0.11 10.61
N VAL A 108 -18.19 -1.06 9.90
CA VAL A 108 -19.66 -1.17 9.79
C VAL A 108 -20.33 -1.35 11.15
N GLU A 109 -19.76 -2.18 12.03
CA GLU A 109 -20.31 -2.40 13.37
C GLU A 109 -20.18 -1.16 14.26
N ILE A 110 -19.04 -0.47 14.21
CA ILE A 110 -18.85 0.80 14.95
C ILE A 110 -19.78 1.90 14.45
N GLU A 111 -19.96 2.06 13.12
CA GLU A 111 -20.95 2.98 12.54
C GLU A 111 -22.37 2.64 12.99
N SER A 112 -22.71 1.36 13.02
CA SER A 112 -24.02 0.90 13.50
C SER A 112 -24.26 1.28 14.95
N LEU A 113 -23.25 1.13 15.83
CA LEU A 113 -23.30 1.53 17.24
C LEU A 113 -23.51 3.03 17.39
N GLN A 114 -22.77 3.84 16.60
CA GLN A 114 -22.95 5.30 16.57
C GLN A 114 -24.37 5.70 16.11
N GLY A 115 -24.92 4.99 15.12
CA GLY A 115 -26.29 5.19 14.67
C GLY A 115 -27.34 4.83 15.71
N MET A 116 -26.98 4.09 16.77
CA MET A 116 -27.82 3.75 17.92
C MET A 116 -27.57 4.64 19.15
N ASP A 117 -26.87 5.77 18.98
CA ASP A 117 -26.44 6.65 20.07
C ASP A 117 -25.57 5.96 21.15
N PHE A 118 -24.85 4.90 20.77
CA PHE A 118 -23.93 4.20 21.65
C PHE A 118 -22.50 4.72 21.51
N ASP A 119 -21.82 4.96 22.62
CA ASP A 119 -20.43 5.46 22.62
C ASP A 119 -19.43 4.36 22.19
N PRO A 120 -18.77 4.49 21.02
CA PRO A 120 -17.83 3.49 20.53
C PRO A 120 -16.60 3.30 21.44
N LEU A 121 -16.23 4.27 22.26
CA LEU A 121 -15.10 4.14 23.20
C LEU A 121 -15.34 3.03 24.25
N LEU A 122 -16.60 2.65 24.48
CA LEU A 122 -16.97 1.55 25.36
C LEU A 122 -16.66 0.16 24.77
N THR A 123 -16.38 0.08 23.46
CA THR A 123 -15.94 -1.17 22.81
C THR A 123 -14.51 -1.55 23.14
N GLY A 124 -13.73 -0.62 23.75
CA GLY A 124 -12.34 -0.82 24.14
C GLY A 124 -11.31 -0.22 23.17
N PHE A 125 -11.74 0.27 22.00
CA PHE A 125 -10.91 1.11 21.16
C PHE A 125 -10.71 2.49 21.79
N ASP A 126 -9.57 3.11 21.55
CA ASP A 126 -9.35 4.51 21.94
C ASP A 126 -9.69 5.48 20.79
N GLU A 127 -9.72 6.80 21.11
CA GLU A 127 -10.05 7.83 20.12
C GLU A 127 -9.14 7.78 18.89
N LYS A 128 -7.86 7.45 19.09
CA LYS A 128 -6.90 7.35 17.99
C LYS A 128 -7.15 6.10 17.15
N GLU A 129 -7.35 4.95 17.78
CA GLU A 129 -7.69 3.69 17.09
C GLU A 129 -8.98 3.84 16.27
N LEU A 130 -9.99 4.53 16.81
CA LEU A 130 -11.22 4.83 16.08
C LEU A 130 -10.98 5.87 14.97
N ALA A 131 -10.21 6.92 15.24
CA ALA A 131 -9.85 7.89 14.20
C ALA A 131 -9.07 7.23 13.06
N ASP A 132 -8.13 6.33 13.35
CA ASP A 132 -7.37 5.58 12.36
C ASP A 132 -8.29 4.60 11.58
N LEU A 133 -9.27 3.97 12.24
CA LEU A 133 -10.27 3.10 11.61
C LEU A 133 -11.20 3.86 10.65
N PHE A 134 -11.56 5.11 11.02
CA PHE A 134 -12.43 6.01 10.23
C PHE A 134 -11.64 7.06 9.46
N ALA A 135 -10.33 7.13 9.62
CA ALA A 135 -9.54 7.90 8.70
C ALA A 135 -9.90 7.38 7.30
N ASP A 136 -10.57 8.23 6.55
CA ASP A 136 -10.77 8.00 5.15
C ASP A 136 -9.36 7.89 4.58
N ASP A 137 -8.89 6.67 4.39
CA ASP A 137 -7.64 6.37 3.69
C ASP A 137 -7.86 6.58 2.16
N SER A 138 -8.92 7.29 1.81
CA SER A 138 -9.06 8.06 0.59
C SER A 138 -8.07 9.23 0.70
N GLY A 139 -6.79 8.90 0.77
CA GLY A 139 -5.74 9.82 0.39
C GLY A 139 -6.25 10.48 -0.88
N SER A 140 -6.14 11.81 -0.98
CA SER A 140 -6.66 12.63 -2.06
C SER A 140 -6.71 11.86 -3.38
N GLU A 141 -7.91 11.64 -3.94
CA GLU A 141 -8.05 10.93 -5.21
C GLU A 141 -7.19 11.64 -6.24
N ALA A 142 -6.36 10.90 -6.94
CA ALA A 142 -5.61 11.46 -8.04
C ALA A 142 -6.56 11.94 -9.13
N ARG A 143 -6.35 13.15 -9.63
CA ARG A 143 -7.17 13.76 -10.69
C ARG A 143 -6.27 14.17 -11.84
N ASP A 144 -6.74 13.92 -13.06
CA ASP A 144 -6.04 14.33 -14.26
C ASP A 144 -5.69 15.82 -14.24
N ASP A 145 -4.47 16.10 -14.66
CA ASP A 145 -3.96 17.46 -14.87
C ASP A 145 -4.20 17.93 -16.32
N ASP A 146 -4.14 19.23 -16.52
CA ASP A 146 -4.26 19.87 -17.85
C ASP A 146 -2.92 19.97 -18.58
N PHE A 147 -1.92 19.14 -18.22
CA PHE A 147 -0.57 19.21 -18.75
C PHE A 147 -0.50 18.95 -20.26
N ASP A 148 0.14 19.87 -21.02
CA ASP A 148 0.35 19.75 -22.46
C ASP A 148 1.71 19.08 -22.75
N LEU A 149 1.67 17.75 -22.88
CA LEU A 149 2.84 16.95 -23.20
C LEU A 149 3.49 17.35 -24.54
N THR A 150 2.68 17.71 -25.56
CA THR A 150 3.18 18.10 -26.86
C THR A 150 4.02 19.36 -26.77
N ALA A 151 3.49 20.41 -26.16
CA ALA A 151 4.21 21.65 -25.95
C ALA A 151 5.47 21.47 -25.08
N ALA A 152 5.40 20.60 -24.08
CA ALA A 152 6.55 20.32 -23.22
C ALA A 152 7.68 19.59 -23.97
N LEU A 153 7.35 18.68 -24.90
CA LEU A 153 8.31 17.98 -25.73
C LEU A 153 8.96 18.86 -26.82
N GLU A 154 8.39 20.01 -27.15
CA GLU A 154 9.02 20.99 -28.05
C GLU A 154 10.13 21.80 -27.38
N LYS A 155 10.14 21.87 -26.04
CA LYS A 155 11.16 22.60 -25.27
C LYS A 155 12.49 21.83 -25.25
N ALA A 156 13.59 22.56 -25.07
CA ALA A 156 14.93 21.98 -24.97
C ALA A 156 15.07 21.06 -23.72
N SER A 157 15.85 20.01 -23.84
CA SER A 157 16.24 19.15 -22.72
C SER A 157 17.34 19.80 -21.89
N PHE A 158 17.32 19.61 -20.58
CA PHE A 158 18.35 20.04 -19.63
C PHE A 158 18.81 18.89 -18.71
N VAL A 159 18.16 17.75 -18.80
CA VAL A 159 18.56 16.53 -18.10
C VAL A 159 19.60 15.79 -18.91
N GLU A 160 20.56 15.17 -18.23
CA GLU A 160 21.62 14.36 -18.82
C GLU A 160 21.50 12.91 -18.35
N ARG A 161 21.99 11.99 -19.16
CA ARG A 161 22.06 10.58 -18.80
C ARG A 161 22.89 10.38 -17.53
N GLY A 162 22.33 9.66 -16.56
CA GLY A 162 22.95 9.41 -15.26
C GLY A 162 22.59 10.42 -14.17
N ASP A 163 21.87 11.48 -14.50
CA ASP A 163 21.38 12.45 -13.52
C ASP A 163 20.49 11.78 -12.48
N VAL A 164 20.68 12.19 -11.24
CA VAL A 164 19.84 11.83 -10.09
C VAL A 164 19.22 13.11 -9.54
N TRP A 165 17.91 13.25 -9.73
CA TRP A 165 17.15 14.43 -9.33
C TRP A 165 16.38 14.15 -8.04
N THR A 166 16.43 15.10 -7.11
CA THR A 166 15.47 15.25 -6.03
C THR A 166 14.34 16.13 -6.53
N VAL A 167 13.09 15.70 -6.34
CA VAL A 167 11.88 16.39 -6.82
C VAL A 167 10.89 16.46 -5.64
N GLY A 168 11.05 17.47 -4.77
CA GLY A 168 10.35 17.51 -3.51
C GLY A 168 10.62 16.25 -2.68
N ARG A 169 9.58 15.46 -2.42
CA ARG A 169 9.69 14.15 -1.73
C ARG A 169 10.11 13.00 -2.65
N HIS A 170 10.08 13.19 -3.97
CA HIS A 170 10.32 12.16 -4.98
C HIS A 170 11.77 12.12 -5.45
N ARG A 171 12.09 11.08 -6.22
CA ARG A 171 13.36 10.94 -6.92
C ARG A 171 13.12 10.60 -8.39
N LEU A 172 13.93 11.18 -9.26
CA LEU A 172 13.98 10.85 -10.69
C LEU A 172 15.41 10.53 -11.09
N VAL A 173 15.61 9.42 -11.79
CA VAL A 173 16.91 9.08 -12.40
C VAL A 173 16.75 9.01 -13.91
N CYS A 174 17.63 9.71 -14.64
CA CYS A 174 17.75 9.49 -16.07
C CYS A 174 18.63 8.25 -16.30
N GLY A 175 17.99 7.07 -16.42
CA GLY A 175 18.68 5.79 -16.29
C GLY A 175 18.05 4.67 -17.12
N ASP A 176 18.64 3.47 -17.01
CA ASP A 176 18.18 2.25 -17.67
C ASP A 176 17.51 1.30 -16.66
N ALA A 177 16.24 1.00 -16.87
CA ALA A 177 15.44 0.09 -16.03
C ALA A 177 16.03 -1.33 -15.93
N THR A 178 16.88 -1.74 -16.88
CA THR A 178 17.57 -3.04 -16.85
C THR A 178 18.90 -3.00 -16.12
N SER A 179 19.37 -1.82 -15.73
CA SER A 179 20.61 -1.61 -14.99
C SER A 179 20.37 -1.67 -13.49
N ALA A 180 20.87 -2.71 -12.82
CA ALA A 180 20.80 -2.85 -11.37
C ALA A 180 21.48 -1.67 -10.64
N GLU A 181 22.56 -1.09 -11.24
CA GLU A 181 23.26 0.07 -10.69
C GLU A 181 22.37 1.31 -10.72
N ASP A 182 21.69 1.58 -11.85
CA ASP A 182 20.82 2.76 -11.98
C ASP A 182 19.59 2.65 -11.07
N VAL A 183 18.98 1.45 -10.95
CA VAL A 183 17.87 1.22 -10.03
C VAL A 183 18.33 1.33 -8.56
N ALA A 184 19.54 0.89 -8.24
CA ALA A 184 20.10 1.07 -6.89
C ALA A 184 20.33 2.55 -6.56
N LYS A 185 20.81 3.37 -7.53
CA LYS A 185 20.94 4.84 -7.40
C LYS A 185 19.56 5.48 -7.19
N LEU A 186 18.54 5.05 -7.94
CA LEU A 186 17.18 5.54 -7.79
C LEU A 186 16.65 5.28 -6.37
N MET A 187 16.83 4.06 -5.88
CA MET A 187 16.24 3.64 -4.61
C MET A 187 17.06 4.07 -3.39
N GLU A 188 18.35 4.33 -3.52
CA GLU A 188 19.21 4.82 -2.43
C GLU A 188 19.08 4.00 -1.13
N GLY A 189 19.02 2.68 -1.26
CA GLY A 189 18.84 1.75 -0.14
C GLY A 189 17.40 1.63 0.38
N ARG A 190 16.44 2.37 -0.16
CA ARG A 190 15.02 2.25 0.19
C ARG A 190 14.43 0.99 -0.41
N LYS A 191 13.32 0.53 0.18
CA LYS A 191 12.44 -0.48 -0.41
C LYS A 191 11.13 0.17 -0.84
N ALA A 192 10.64 -0.19 -2.03
CA ALA A 192 9.32 0.21 -2.47
C ALA A 192 8.24 -0.68 -1.83
N ASN A 193 7.06 -0.10 -1.63
CA ASN A 193 5.86 -0.82 -1.19
C ASN A 193 5.03 -1.30 -2.39
N LEU A 194 5.18 -0.62 -3.53
CA LEU A 194 4.37 -0.83 -4.72
C LEU A 194 5.18 -0.58 -5.99
N ILE A 195 4.95 -1.40 -7.02
CA ILE A 195 5.34 -1.15 -8.40
C ILE A 195 4.08 -0.76 -9.20
N VAL A 196 4.11 0.41 -9.86
CA VAL A 196 3.12 0.78 -10.89
C VAL A 196 3.92 1.26 -12.09
N THR A 197 3.86 0.54 -13.20
CA THR A 197 4.78 0.80 -14.31
C THR A 197 4.22 0.43 -15.68
N ASP A 198 4.67 1.12 -16.72
CA ASP A 198 4.21 1.00 -18.11
C ASP A 198 5.40 0.82 -19.07
N PRO A 199 6.02 -0.38 -19.12
CA PRO A 199 7.16 -0.65 -20.00
C PRO A 199 6.80 -0.51 -21.48
N PRO A 200 7.78 -0.34 -22.39
CA PRO A 200 7.54 -0.43 -23.84
C PRO A 200 6.87 -1.76 -24.21
N TYR A 201 5.96 -1.71 -25.18
CA TYR A 201 5.13 -2.90 -25.52
C TYR A 201 5.74 -3.81 -26.58
N GLY A 202 6.90 -3.48 -27.17
CA GLY A 202 7.54 -4.28 -28.22
C GLY A 202 6.83 -4.22 -29.58
N VAL A 203 5.89 -3.30 -29.75
CA VAL A 203 4.99 -3.23 -30.94
C VAL A 203 5.47 -2.28 -32.03
N SER A 204 6.71 -1.75 -31.93
CA SER A 204 7.31 -0.80 -32.88
C SER A 204 6.44 0.46 -33.10
N PHE A 205 5.97 1.05 -32.01
CA PHE A 205 5.07 2.20 -32.05
C PHE A 205 5.70 3.38 -32.78
N LYS A 206 4.97 3.96 -33.73
CA LYS A 206 5.28 5.22 -34.40
C LYS A 206 4.06 6.12 -34.32
N SER A 207 4.20 7.28 -33.67
CA SER A 207 3.12 8.25 -33.68
C SER A 207 2.95 8.90 -35.06
N SER A 208 1.82 9.52 -35.31
CA SER A 208 1.57 10.33 -36.53
C SER A 208 2.52 11.51 -36.63
N SER A 209 3.11 11.97 -35.54
CA SER A 209 4.13 13.04 -35.46
C SER A 209 5.57 12.51 -35.59
N GLY A 210 5.77 11.18 -35.83
CA GLY A 210 7.09 10.59 -36.01
C GLY A 210 7.85 10.24 -34.73
N LEU A 211 7.23 10.39 -33.55
CA LEU A 211 7.81 9.97 -32.26
C LEU A 211 7.89 8.44 -32.21
N THR A 212 9.04 7.92 -31.78
CA THR A 212 9.28 6.49 -31.54
C THR A 212 9.58 6.27 -30.07
N ILE A 213 9.18 5.15 -29.53
CA ILE A 213 9.54 4.70 -28.15
C ILE A 213 10.86 3.93 -28.27
N GLN A 214 11.82 4.23 -27.41
CA GLN A 214 13.07 3.47 -27.35
C GLN A 214 12.76 2.03 -26.89
N ASN A 215 13.48 1.06 -27.45
CA ASN A 215 13.32 -0.39 -27.14
C ASN A 215 11.98 -1.03 -27.53
N ASP A 216 11.16 -0.41 -28.37
CA ASP A 216 9.83 -0.91 -28.79
C ASP A 216 9.86 -1.78 -30.06
N SER A 217 11.03 -2.23 -30.57
CA SER A 217 11.17 -3.02 -31.80
C SER A 217 12.10 -4.22 -31.65
N MET A 218 12.09 -4.89 -30.50
CA MET A 218 12.91 -6.06 -30.21
C MET A 218 12.27 -7.34 -30.75
N LYS A 219 13.09 -8.39 -31.01
CA LYS A 219 12.60 -9.75 -31.27
C LYS A 219 12.07 -10.37 -29.97
N ASP A 220 11.17 -11.35 -30.07
CA ASP A 220 10.49 -11.97 -28.93
C ASP A 220 11.41 -12.37 -27.76
N GLU A 221 12.55 -13.02 -28.05
CA GLU A 221 13.49 -13.44 -27.01
C GLU A 221 14.26 -12.26 -26.40
N GLU A 222 14.65 -11.29 -27.19
CA GLU A 222 15.31 -10.06 -26.72
C GLU A 222 14.36 -9.24 -25.87
N PHE A 223 13.09 -9.15 -26.28
CA PHE A 223 12.04 -8.44 -25.55
C PHE A 223 11.73 -9.12 -24.21
N TYR A 224 11.60 -10.44 -24.19
CA TYR A 224 11.44 -11.19 -22.95
C TYR A 224 12.62 -10.94 -21.98
N ASN A 225 13.86 -11.00 -22.46
CA ASN A 225 15.05 -10.78 -21.63
C ASN A 225 15.13 -9.34 -21.09
N PHE A 226 14.72 -8.36 -21.89
CA PHE A 226 14.57 -6.96 -21.47
C PHE A 226 13.58 -6.83 -20.32
N LEU A 227 12.36 -7.35 -20.47
CA LEU A 227 11.33 -7.33 -19.43
C LEU A 227 11.80 -8.06 -18.17
N LEU A 228 12.39 -9.25 -18.31
CA LEU A 228 12.88 -10.03 -17.19
C LEU A 228 13.95 -9.28 -16.39
N SER A 229 14.89 -8.61 -17.07
CA SER A 229 15.93 -7.81 -16.43
C SER A 229 15.36 -6.64 -15.65
N ALA A 230 14.45 -5.87 -16.26
CA ALA A 230 13.81 -4.74 -15.62
C ALA A 230 12.96 -5.19 -14.40
N PHE A 231 12.17 -6.26 -14.55
CA PHE A 231 11.33 -6.76 -13.46
C PHE A 231 12.17 -7.33 -12.30
N LYS A 232 13.31 -7.96 -12.56
CA LYS A 232 14.24 -8.40 -11.51
C LYS A 232 14.82 -7.20 -10.76
N CYS A 233 15.27 -6.17 -11.46
CA CYS A 233 15.79 -4.95 -10.83
C CYS A 233 14.73 -4.32 -9.90
N MET A 234 13.46 -4.23 -10.33
CA MET A 234 12.38 -3.73 -9.49
C MET A 234 12.07 -4.66 -8.31
N ALA A 235 12.03 -5.99 -8.53
CA ALA A 235 11.74 -6.98 -7.51
C ALA A 235 12.79 -6.97 -6.37
N GLU A 236 14.07 -6.75 -6.70
CA GLU A 236 15.14 -6.62 -5.71
C GLU A 236 14.93 -5.44 -4.77
N HIS A 237 14.23 -4.40 -5.19
CA HIS A 237 13.96 -3.19 -4.42
C HIS A 237 12.54 -3.10 -3.87
N LEU A 238 11.70 -4.13 -4.07
CA LEU A 238 10.34 -4.21 -3.52
C LEU A 238 10.34 -4.90 -2.16
N GLU A 239 9.47 -4.46 -1.26
CA GLU A 239 9.19 -5.17 0.00
C GLU A 239 8.57 -6.55 -0.29
N LYS A 240 8.84 -7.52 0.57
CA LYS A 240 8.21 -8.84 0.48
C LYS A 240 6.71 -8.72 0.68
N GLY A 241 5.94 -9.21 -0.28
CA GLY A 241 4.49 -9.04 -0.32
C GLY A 241 4.03 -7.75 -1.00
N GLY A 242 4.95 -6.83 -1.33
CA GLY A 242 4.64 -5.62 -2.07
C GLY A 242 3.96 -5.91 -3.40
N ALA A 243 2.96 -5.10 -3.77
CA ALA A 243 2.17 -5.29 -4.98
C ALA A 243 2.90 -4.78 -6.23
N ALA A 244 2.51 -5.30 -7.39
CA ALA A 244 2.99 -4.85 -8.69
C ALA A 244 1.84 -4.82 -9.71
N TYR A 245 1.71 -3.66 -10.37
CA TYR A 245 0.79 -3.44 -11.50
C TYR A 245 1.61 -3.06 -12.73
N VAL A 246 1.52 -3.87 -13.77
CA VAL A 246 2.29 -3.70 -15.00
C VAL A 246 1.35 -3.60 -16.18
N PHE A 247 1.29 -2.41 -16.78
CA PHE A 247 0.52 -2.18 -18.00
C PHE A 247 1.19 -2.87 -19.19
N HIS A 248 0.42 -3.40 -20.12
CA HIS A 248 0.99 -4.06 -21.30
C HIS A 248 0.00 -4.14 -22.46
N ALA A 249 0.51 -4.35 -23.67
CA ALA A 249 -0.33 -4.73 -24.81
C ALA A 249 -0.73 -6.20 -24.69
N ASP A 250 -1.98 -6.53 -25.01
CA ASP A 250 -2.47 -7.91 -24.97
C ASP A 250 -1.72 -8.85 -25.92
N THR A 251 -1.28 -8.33 -27.07
CA THR A 251 -0.47 -9.07 -28.06
C THR A 251 0.85 -9.60 -27.49
N GLU A 252 1.43 -8.91 -26.53
CA GLU A 252 2.68 -9.28 -25.85
C GLU A 252 2.44 -9.94 -24.49
N GLY A 253 1.19 -10.21 -24.13
CA GLY A 253 0.80 -10.76 -22.86
C GLY A 253 1.54 -12.04 -22.44
N LEU A 254 2.01 -12.84 -23.38
CA LEU A 254 2.81 -14.04 -23.07
C LEU A 254 4.20 -13.68 -22.51
N ASN A 255 4.92 -12.77 -23.17
CA ASN A 255 6.23 -12.30 -22.75
C ASN A 255 6.16 -11.59 -21.38
N PHE A 256 5.18 -10.71 -21.21
CA PHE A 256 4.95 -10.00 -19.95
C PHE A 256 4.65 -10.95 -18.78
N ARG A 257 3.70 -11.88 -18.93
CA ARG A 257 3.36 -12.86 -17.88
C ARG A 257 4.54 -13.74 -17.52
N LYS A 258 5.26 -14.25 -18.54
CA LYS A 258 6.42 -15.11 -18.33
C LYS A 258 7.52 -14.36 -17.59
N ALA A 259 7.91 -13.16 -18.02
CA ALA A 259 8.92 -12.34 -17.39
C ALA A 259 8.55 -11.97 -15.94
N PHE A 260 7.27 -11.63 -15.69
CA PHE A 260 6.75 -11.31 -14.38
C PHE A 260 6.90 -12.48 -13.39
N ILE A 261 6.50 -13.68 -13.80
CA ILE A 261 6.62 -14.89 -12.97
C ILE A 261 8.09 -15.26 -12.75
N ASP A 262 8.91 -15.22 -13.80
CA ASP A 262 10.32 -15.58 -13.75
C ASP A 262 11.19 -14.56 -12.96
N ALA A 263 10.68 -13.34 -12.78
CA ALA A 263 11.26 -12.33 -11.89
C ALA A 263 10.91 -12.55 -10.40
N GLY A 264 10.07 -13.54 -10.08
CA GLY A 264 9.75 -13.93 -8.69
C GLY A 264 8.41 -13.40 -8.17
N PHE A 265 7.59 -12.80 -9.00
CA PHE A 265 6.26 -12.37 -8.61
C PHE A 265 5.24 -13.52 -8.66
N HIS A 266 4.30 -13.49 -7.74
CA HIS A 266 3.06 -14.26 -7.85
C HIS A 266 2.08 -13.49 -8.72
N LEU A 267 1.70 -14.03 -9.86
CA LEU A 267 0.64 -13.46 -10.71
C LEU A 267 -0.72 -13.79 -10.09
N ALA A 268 -1.36 -12.79 -9.49
CA ALA A 268 -2.65 -12.94 -8.83
C ALA A 268 -3.83 -12.79 -9.80
N GLY A 269 -3.68 -11.95 -10.83
CA GLY A 269 -4.72 -11.72 -11.82
C GLY A 269 -4.31 -10.76 -12.92
N VAL A 270 -5.28 -10.44 -13.78
CA VAL A 270 -5.14 -9.40 -14.81
C VAL A 270 -6.31 -8.45 -14.65
N CYS A 271 -6.00 -7.18 -14.42
CA CYS A 271 -6.98 -6.10 -14.45
C CYS A 271 -7.09 -5.54 -15.87
N ILE A 272 -8.23 -4.99 -16.21
CA ILE A 272 -8.52 -4.50 -17.55
C ILE A 272 -8.93 -3.03 -17.46
N TRP A 273 -8.10 -2.14 -17.96
CA TRP A 273 -8.50 -0.76 -18.17
C TRP A 273 -9.39 -0.67 -19.42
N VAL A 274 -10.65 -0.33 -19.25
CA VAL A 274 -11.63 -0.09 -20.33
C VAL A 274 -11.62 1.40 -20.66
N LYS A 275 -11.38 1.70 -21.95
CA LYS A 275 -11.30 3.07 -22.45
C LYS A 275 -12.67 3.52 -22.97
N ASN A 276 -12.96 4.81 -22.87
CA ASN A 276 -14.18 5.41 -23.41
C ASN A 276 -14.24 5.45 -24.96
N SER A 277 -13.12 5.20 -25.64
CA SER A 277 -13.04 5.19 -27.10
C SER A 277 -12.19 4.02 -27.60
N LEU A 278 -12.60 3.44 -28.72
CA LEU A 278 -11.82 2.41 -29.40
C LEU A 278 -10.59 3.01 -30.10
N VAL A 279 -9.59 2.16 -30.33
CA VAL A 279 -8.41 2.49 -31.15
C VAL A 279 -8.61 1.81 -32.51
N LEU A 280 -8.81 2.61 -33.55
CA LEU A 280 -8.95 2.11 -34.92
C LEU A 280 -7.64 1.41 -35.37
N GLY A 281 -7.76 0.16 -35.74
CA GLY A 281 -6.68 -0.68 -36.24
C GLY A 281 -7.12 -1.50 -37.45
N ARG A 282 -6.24 -2.40 -37.92
CA ARG A 282 -6.52 -3.30 -39.05
C ARG A 282 -7.13 -4.65 -38.63
N SER A 283 -7.33 -4.83 -37.29
CA SER A 283 -7.92 -6.06 -36.76
C SER A 283 -9.44 -6.08 -36.95
N ASP A 284 -10.04 -7.26 -36.97
CA ASP A 284 -11.51 -7.43 -37.02
C ASP A 284 -12.19 -6.82 -35.80
N TYR A 285 -11.61 -7.00 -34.63
CA TYR A 285 -12.03 -6.34 -33.39
C TYR A 285 -11.13 -5.15 -33.08
N GLN A 286 -11.74 -4.02 -32.75
CA GLN A 286 -11.01 -2.81 -32.38
C GLN A 286 -10.70 -2.78 -30.88
N TRP A 287 -9.47 -2.43 -30.55
CA TRP A 287 -9.01 -2.38 -29.16
C TRP A 287 -9.69 -1.25 -28.39
N GLN A 288 -10.34 -1.60 -27.27
CA GLN A 288 -10.96 -0.65 -26.36
C GLN A 288 -10.48 -0.85 -24.92
N HIS A 289 -9.45 -1.64 -24.73
CA HIS A 289 -8.91 -1.91 -23.41
C HIS A 289 -7.38 -2.05 -23.42
N GLU A 290 -6.79 -1.97 -22.23
CA GLU A 290 -5.42 -2.39 -21.95
C GLU A 290 -5.41 -3.33 -20.75
N PRO A 291 -4.74 -4.48 -20.82
CA PRO A 291 -4.54 -5.36 -19.68
C PRO A 291 -3.42 -4.84 -18.76
N ILE A 292 -3.56 -5.16 -17.47
CA ILE A 292 -2.62 -4.79 -16.42
C ILE A 292 -2.35 -6.05 -15.60
N LEU A 293 -1.11 -6.55 -15.59
CA LEU A 293 -0.74 -7.63 -14.70
C LEU A 293 -0.85 -7.14 -13.26
N TYR A 294 -1.51 -7.91 -12.43
CA TYR A 294 -1.58 -7.69 -11.00
C TYR A 294 -0.98 -8.87 -10.25
N GLY A 295 -0.10 -8.58 -9.33
CA GLY A 295 0.53 -9.58 -8.48
C GLY A 295 1.31 -8.95 -7.35
N PHE A 296 2.09 -9.77 -6.65
CA PHE A 296 2.91 -9.33 -5.53
C PHE A 296 4.17 -10.18 -5.39
N LEU A 297 5.20 -9.61 -4.77
CA LEU A 297 6.45 -10.33 -4.52
C LEU A 297 6.21 -11.44 -3.49
N GLN A 298 6.68 -12.65 -3.79
CA GLN A 298 6.49 -13.82 -2.94
C GLN A 298 7.23 -13.69 -1.58
N ASN A 299 6.88 -14.60 -0.64
CA ASN A 299 7.51 -14.73 0.67
C ASN A 299 7.29 -13.55 1.64
N GLY A 300 6.17 -12.84 1.52
CA GLY A 300 5.70 -11.82 2.45
C GLY A 300 4.19 -11.79 2.58
N LYS A 301 3.68 -11.10 3.61
CA LYS A 301 2.24 -10.80 3.73
C LYS A 301 1.92 -9.75 2.67
N HIS A 302 0.93 -10.01 1.83
CA HIS A 302 0.45 -9.03 0.85
C HIS A 302 -0.47 -8.02 1.55
N PRO A 303 -0.12 -6.72 1.62
CA PRO A 303 -0.99 -5.69 2.16
C PRO A 303 -2.06 -5.31 1.14
N TRP A 304 -3.27 -5.07 1.63
CA TRP A 304 -4.41 -4.55 0.88
C TRP A 304 -5.12 -3.51 1.74
N TYR A 305 -5.31 -2.30 1.22
CA TYR A 305 -5.81 -1.14 1.95
C TYR A 305 -7.17 -0.66 1.43
N SER A 306 -7.82 -1.45 0.61
CA SER A 306 -9.16 -1.20 0.09
C SER A 306 -10.11 -2.30 0.49
N ASP A 307 -11.40 -2.14 0.16
CA ASP A 307 -12.44 -3.12 0.43
C ASP A 307 -12.39 -4.32 -0.55
N ARG A 308 -13.26 -5.31 -0.33
CA ARG A 308 -13.40 -6.50 -1.17
C ARG A 308 -14.37 -6.34 -2.35
N LYS A 309 -14.85 -5.12 -2.62
CA LYS A 309 -15.74 -4.80 -3.74
C LYS A 309 -14.98 -4.40 -4.98
N GLN A 310 -13.66 -4.21 -4.88
CA GLN A 310 -12.80 -3.86 -5.99
C GLN A 310 -12.83 -4.95 -7.07
N THR A 311 -12.92 -4.54 -8.33
CA THR A 311 -13.06 -5.45 -9.46
C THR A 311 -11.88 -5.35 -10.43
N THR A 312 -11.73 -6.36 -11.28
CA THR A 312 -10.69 -6.36 -12.32
C THR A 312 -11.03 -5.51 -13.55
N ILE A 313 -12.21 -4.89 -13.60
CA ILE A 313 -12.63 -4.03 -14.72
C ILE A 313 -12.59 -2.58 -14.27
N TRP A 314 -11.72 -1.79 -14.88
CA TRP A 314 -11.44 -0.41 -14.54
C TRP A 314 -11.89 0.53 -15.66
N ASN A 315 -12.91 1.34 -15.41
CA ASN A 315 -13.48 2.26 -16.39
C ASN A 315 -12.93 3.66 -16.13
N TYR A 316 -11.92 4.05 -16.91
CA TYR A 316 -11.30 5.38 -16.84
C TYR A 316 -11.19 5.98 -18.23
N ASP A 317 -11.54 7.24 -18.35
CA ASP A 317 -11.47 7.97 -19.61
C ASP A 317 -10.02 8.30 -19.98
N LYS A 318 -9.71 8.33 -21.27
CA LYS A 318 -8.44 8.87 -21.73
C LYS A 318 -8.38 10.38 -21.54
N PRO A 319 -7.20 10.96 -21.18
CA PRO A 319 -7.03 12.41 -21.09
C PRO A 319 -7.41 13.10 -22.40
N LYS A 320 -8.26 14.11 -22.34
CA LYS A 320 -8.82 14.79 -23.54
C LYS A 320 -7.78 15.60 -24.32
N ARG A 321 -6.82 16.26 -23.64
CA ARG A 321 -5.80 17.12 -24.23
C ARG A 321 -4.66 16.36 -24.92
N ASN A 322 -4.32 15.18 -24.43
CA ASN A 322 -3.22 14.36 -24.97
C ASN A 322 -3.71 13.26 -25.91
N ALA A 323 -4.81 13.48 -26.64
CA ALA A 323 -5.39 12.51 -27.57
C ALA A 323 -4.40 12.05 -28.66
N ASN A 324 -3.41 12.88 -28.99
CA ASN A 324 -2.34 12.59 -29.97
C ASN A 324 -1.11 11.90 -29.36
N HIS A 325 -1.03 11.80 -28.01
CA HIS A 325 0.01 11.05 -27.28
C HIS A 325 -0.61 9.91 -26.51
N PRO A 326 -0.78 8.72 -27.14
CA PRO A 326 -1.45 7.58 -26.57
C PRO A 326 -0.73 6.96 -25.33
N THR A 327 0.45 7.44 -25.01
CA THR A 327 1.32 6.90 -23.94
C THR A 327 1.12 7.54 -22.58
N SER A 328 0.38 8.66 -22.46
CA SER A 328 0.09 9.24 -21.15
C SER A 328 -1.09 8.50 -20.49
N LYS A 329 -0.86 7.91 -19.33
CA LYS A 329 -1.92 7.29 -18.52
C LYS A 329 -2.67 8.35 -17.70
N PRO A 330 -4.00 8.24 -17.56
CA PRO A 330 -4.79 9.10 -16.66
C PRO A 330 -4.28 9.01 -15.21
N LEU A 331 -4.26 10.13 -14.48
CA LEU A 331 -3.77 10.13 -13.10
C LEU A 331 -4.72 9.37 -12.17
N ASP A 332 -6.04 9.48 -12.38
CA ASP A 332 -7.07 8.77 -11.64
C ASP A 332 -6.95 7.24 -11.84
N LEU A 333 -6.64 6.78 -13.05
CA LEU A 333 -6.35 5.37 -13.33
C LEU A 333 -5.16 4.86 -12.52
N LEU A 334 -4.08 5.64 -12.40
CA LEU A 334 -2.88 5.27 -11.65
C LEU A 334 -3.10 5.41 -10.14
N GLY A 335 -3.91 6.39 -9.72
CA GLY A 335 -4.31 6.59 -8.34
C GLY A 335 -5.05 5.40 -7.74
N TYR A 336 -5.86 4.72 -8.55
CA TYR A 336 -6.65 3.58 -8.09
C TYR A 336 -5.79 2.42 -7.52
N PRO A 337 -4.83 1.83 -8.25
CA PRO A 337 -3.95 0.81 -7.66
C PRO A 337 -3.04 1.34 -6.55
N ILE A 338 -2.64 2.63 -6.60
CA ILE A 338 -1.85 3.26 -5.55
C ILE A 338 -2.65 3.29 -4.25
N GLY A 339 -3.90 3.75 -4.26
CA GLY A 339 -4.78 3.76 -3.10
C GLY A 339 -5.06 2.37 -2.54
N ASN A 340 -5.35 1.39 -3.42
CA ASN A 340 -5.67 0.04 -3.00
C ASN A 340 -4.49 -0.69 -2.33
N SER A 341 -3.25 -0.36 -2.70
CA SER A 341 -2.07 -1.16 -2.31
C SER A 341 -1.05 -0.40 -1.47
N THR A 342 -1.29 0.88 -1.13
CA THR A 342 -0.38 1.70 -0.31
C THR A 342 -1.11 2.64 0.62
N GLN A 343 -0.45 3.02 1.70
CA GLN A 343 -0.83 4.12 2.58
C GLN A 343 -0.02 5.38 2.29
N GLU A 344 -0.36 6.51 2.92
CA GLU A 344 0.42 7.75 2.83
C GLU A 344 1.90 7.53 3.19
N ASN A 345 2.78 8.28 2.53
CA ASN A 345 4.23 8.16 2.63
C ASN A 345 4.84 6.84 2.15
N ALA A 346 4.03 5.91 1.63
CA ALA A 346 4.56 4.70 1.00
C ALA A 346 5.38 5.03 -0.26
N VAL A 347 6.38 4.20 -0.53
CA VAL A 347 7.26 4.36 -1.70
C VAL A 347 6.71 3.56 -2.88
N VAL A 348 6.46 4.25 -3.98
CA VAL A 348 6.06 3.68 -5.27
C VAL A 348 7.25 3.75 -6.23
N ILE A 349 7.56 2.65 -6.91
CA ILE A 349 8.60 2.62 -7.94
C ILE A 349 7.98 2.49 -9.32
N ASP A 350 8.46 3.33 -10.26
CA ASP A 350 8.15 3.27 -11.68
C ASP A 350 9.44 3.50 -12.48
N THR A 351 9.92 2.44 -13.15
CA THR A 351 11.18 2.50 -13.90
C THR A 351 10.99 2.84 -15.39
N PHE A 352 9.76 3.20 -15.79
CA PHE A 352 9.41 3.62 -17.14
C PHE A 352 8.52 4.87 -17.08
N GLY A 353 9.12 5.98 -16.62
CA GLY A 353 8.42 7.19 -16.21
C GLY A 353 7.58 7.88 -17.28
N GLY A 354 8.01 7.80 -18.55
CA GLY A 354 7.32 8.41 -19.68
C GLY A 354 7.04 9.90 -19.45
N SER A 355 5.77 10.26 -19.37
CA SER A 355 5.33 11.64 -19.10
C SER A 355 5.27 12.01 -17.62
N GLY A 356 5.59 11.09 -16.68
CA GLY A 356 5.60 11.35 -15.25
C GLY A 356 4.26 11.16 -14.52
N SER A 357 3.28 10.54 -15.16
CA SER A 357 1.92 10.40 -14.59
C SER A 357 1.93 9.71 -13.22
N THR A 358 2.75 8.67 -13.02
CA THR A 358 2.86 7.96 -11.72
C THR A 358 3.37 8.89 -10.62
N MET A 359 4.36 9.77 -10.92
CA MET A 359 4.87 10.72 -9.94
C MET A 359 3.81 11.76 -9.56
N MET A 360 3.05 12.27 -10.53
CA MET A 360 1.99 13.24 -10.26
C MET A 360 0.85 12.62 -9.43
N ALA A 361 0.44 11.39 -9.73
CA ALA A 361 -0.53 10.66 -8.92
C ALA A 361 -0.01 10.44 -7.48
N CYS A 362 1.26 10.08 -7.31
CA CYS A 362 1.89 9.95 -6.00
C CYS A 362 1.92 11.26 -5.22
N GLU A 363 2.25 12.40 -5.87
CA GLU A 363 2.25 13.70 -5.20
C GLU A 363 0.86 14.08 -4.70
N GLN A 364 -0.16 13.97 -5.56
CA GLN A 364 -1.55 14.27 -5.19
C GLN A 364 -2.07 13.38 -4.05
N MET A 365 -1.56 12.17 -3.93
CA MET A 365 -1.98 11.17 -2.94
C MET A 365 -1.05 11.08 -1.71
N ASN A 366 -0.10 11.97 -1.52
CA ASN A 366 0.89 11.95 -0.44
C ASN A 366 1.77 10.69 -0.40
N ARG A 367 2.09 10.10 -1.56
CA ARG A 367 3.05 9.00 -1.68
C ARG A 367 4.40 9.51 -2.18
N VAL A 368 5.45 8.71 -1.98
CA VAL A 368 6.80 9.00 -2.51
C VAL A 368 6.99 8.21 -3.79
N CYS A 369 7.32 8.87 -4.90
CA CYS A 369 7.65 8.19 -6.15
C CYS A 369 9.15 8.13 -6.36
N CYS A 370 9.67 6.92 -6.63
CA CYS A 370 11.01 6.70 -7.17
C CYS A 370 10.84 6.35 -8.65
N MET A 371 11.14 7.30 -9.54
CA MET A 371 10.88 7.20 -10.98
C MET A 371 12.17 7.15 -11.78
N MET A 372 12.18 6.36 -12.84
CA MET A 372 13.27 6.34 -13.81
C MET A 372 12.73 6.56 -15.21
N GLU A 373 13.49 7.30 -16.01
CA GLU A 373 13.21 7.52 -17.42
C GLU A 373 14.50 7.44 -18.23
N LEU A 374 14.46 6.74 -19.35
CA LEU A 374 15.63 6.52 -20.19
C LEU A 374 15.97 7.74 -21.05
N ASP A 375 14.94 8.41 -21.56
CA ASP A 375 15.05 9.52 -22.49
C ASP A 375 15.19 10.85 -21.74
N GLU A 376 16.30 11.56 -21.97
CA GLU A 376 16.63 12.85 -21.34
C GLU A 376 15.55 13.92 -21.57
N LYS A 377 14.89 13.86 -22.73
CA LYS A 377 13.82 14.78 -23.07
C LYS A 377 12.56 14.54 -22.26
N TYR A 378 12.16 13.26 -22.13
CA TYR A 378 11.04 12.87 -21.28
C TYR A 378 11.35 13.13 -19.79
N ALA A 379 12.57 12.86 -19.34
CA ALA A 379 12.99 13.20 -17.98
C ALA A 379 12.89 14.73 -17.72
N SER A 380 13.26 15.57 -18.68
CA SER A 380 13.06 17.03 -18.61
C SER A 380 11.58 17.42 -18.58
N VAL A 381 10.72 16.69 -19.28
CA VAL A 381 9.26 16.88 -19.27
C VAL A 381 8.69 16.55 -17.90
N ILE A 382 9.12 15.44 -17.27
CA ILE A 382 8.68 15.05 -15.91
C ILE A 382 8.94 16.18 -14.92
N LEU A 383 10.13 16.77 -14.94
CA LEU A 383 10.48 17.87 -14.04
C LEU A 383 9.64 19.14 -14.28
N ARG A 384 9.36 19.49 -15.53
CA ARG A 384 8.46 20.62 -15.86
C ARG A 384 7.05 20.36 -15.35
N ARG A 385 6.53 19.14 -15.59
CA ARG A 385 5.21 18.73 -15.13
C ARG A 385 5.10 18.74 -13.60
N ALA A 386 6.18 18.35 -12.91
CA ALA A 386 6.25 18.40 -11.45
C ALA A 386 6.05 19.83 -10.92
N VAL A 387 6.70 20.82 -11.54
CA VAL A 387 6.52 22.23 -11.20
C VAL A 387 5.09 22.72 -11.50
N GLU A 388 4.52 22.34 -12.65
CA GLU A 388 3.16 22.71 -13.02
C GLU A 388 2.11 22.07 -12.07
N ASN A 389 2.42 20.91 -11.50
CA ASN A 389 1.60 20.23 -10.49
C ASN A 389 1.86 20.73 -9.04
N GLY A 390 2.62 21.80 -8.87
CA GLY A 390 2.76 22.50 -7.60
C GLY A 390 3.97 22.12 -6.75
N ILE A 391 4.89 21.28 -7.24
CA ILE A 391 6.15 21.04 -6.54
C ILE A 391 7.02 22.29 -6.68
N PRO A 392 7.44 22.95 -5.58
CA PRO A 392 8.21 24.17 -5.65
C PRO A 392 9.53 23.98 -6.41
N PRO A 393 9.89 24.86 -7.37
CA PRO A 393 11.15 24.76 -8.13
C PRO A 393 12.41 24.76 -7.26
N GLU A 394 12.36 25.38 -6.08
CA GLU A 394 13.43 25.39 -5.07
C GLU A 394 13.67 24.02 -4.41
N ASP A 395 12.66 23.13 -4.43
CA ASP A 395 12.75 21.77 -3.91
C ASP A 395 13.18 20.76 -5.00
N ILE A 396 13.53 21.25 -6.20
CA ILE A 396 13.98 20.44 -7.33
C ILE A 396 15.43 20.75 -7.64
N PHE A 397 16.29 19.74 -7.54
CA PHE A 397 17.72 19.87 -7.83
C PHE A 397 18.34 18.55 -8.29
N VAL A 398 19.44 18.65 -9.03
CA VAL A 398 20.27 17.52 -9.42
C VAL A 398 21.63 17.59 -8.72
N GLU A 399 22.19 16.42 -8.42
CA GLU A 399 23.56 16.31 -7.95
C GLU A 399 24.46 15.90 -9.14
N ARG A 400 25.35 16.81 -9.55
CA ARG A 400 26.36 16.55 -10.58
C ARG A 400 27.76 16.87 -10.03
N ASN A 401 28.68 15.91 -10.10
CA ASN A 401 30.06 16.05 -9.61
C ASN A 401 30.18 16.49 -8.15
N GLY A 402 29.22 16.13 -7.29
CA GLY A 402 29.18 16.49 -5.87
C GLY A 402 28.66 17.91 -5.60
N GLU A 403 28.12 18.59 -6.61
CA GLU A 403 27.48 19.90 -6.48
C GLU A 403 25.98 19.77 -6.72
N GLN A 404 25.16 20.41 -5.88
CA GLN A 404 23.72 20.51 -6.06
C GLN A 404 23.40 21.68 -6.99
N ILE A 405 22.81 21.38 -8.15
CA ILE A 405 22.41 22.37 -9.15
C ILE A 405 20.87 22.47 -9.13
N PRO A 406 20.32 23.65 -8.80
CA PRO A 406 18.87 23.86 -8.80
C PRO A 406 18.27 23.76 -10.20
N TYR A 407 17.06 23.21 -10.30
CA TYR A 407 16.24 23.14 -11.51
C TYR A 407 16.16 24.49 -12.25
N SER A 408 15.92 25.57 -11.50
CA SER A 408 15.75 26.92 -12.05
C SER A 408 17.00 27.46 -12.77
N VAL A 409 18.18 26.94 -12.44
CA VAL A 409 19.42 27.31 -13.11
C VAL A 409 19.50 26.66 -14.49
N LEU A 410 19.31 25.32 -14.52
CA LEU A 410 19.44 24.54 -15.75
C LEU A 410 18.33 24.88 -16.78
N VAL A 411 17.12 25.14 -16.33
CA VAL A 411 16.03 25.55 -17.22
C VAL A 411 16.34 26.93 -17.88
N LYS A 412 16.85 27.87 -17.11
CA LYS A 412 17.25 29.20 -17.68
C LYS A 412 18.37 29.11 -18.73
N GLU A 413 19.31 28.18 -18.54
CA GLU A 413 20.41 27.99 -19.50
C GLU A 413 19.95 27.50 -20.87
N VAL A 414 18.86 26.71 -20.92
CA VAL A 414 18.35 26.15 -22.19
C VAL A 414 17.21 26.96 -22.80
N GLU A 415 16.61 27.91 -22.06
CA GLU A 415 15.52 28.78 -22.53
C GLU A 415 16.01 30.18 -22.93
N THR A 416 17.32 30.50 -22.73
CA THR A 416 18.00 31.70 -23.22
C THR A 416 18.70 31.44 -24.55
#